data_414bbea44e9dc2ea726080cd048ddcb8
#
_entry.id   414bbea44e9dc2ea726080cd048ddcb8
#
_cell.length_a   1.000
_cell.length_b   1.000
_cell.length_c   1.000
_cell.angle_alpha   90.00
_cell.angle_beta   90.00
_cell.angle_gamma   90.00
#
_symmetry.space_group_name_H-M   'P 1'
#
loop_
_entity.id
_entity.type
_entity.pdbx_description
1 polymer ?
#
loop_
_entity_poly.entity_id
_entity_poly.type
_entity_poly.pdbx_seq_one_letter_code
_entity_poly.pdbx_strand_id
1 'polypeptide(L)'
;MILKIANSIFGNMYLIMTTLMLIVATVFSKQLEEINGAEEIGTFLIYLFFVVLGVPASISEIIKNGAFILIFCILAVSIHLVVTLAVGKMFKFKLDELLLASNACIGGPTTAVAMAIAKGWNSLIVPTMIAGVWGYVLGNYAGIIVGHILQIIL
;
A
#
# COMPACT_ATOMS: atom_id res chain seq x y z
N MET A 1 -21.83 15.57 -9.90
CA MET A 1 -20.57 15.26 -9.21
C MET A 1 -20.55 13.81 -8.72
N ILE A 2 -21.47 13.35 -7.91
CA ILE A 2 -21.54 11.98 -7.35
C ILE A 2 -21.59 10.91 -8.45
N LEU A 3 -22.39 11.08 -9.50
CA LEU A 3 -22.49 10.14 -10.63
C LEU A 3 -21.19 10.02 -11.45
N LYS A 4 -20.41 11.11 -11.59
CA LYS A 4 -19.09 11.06 -12.25
C LYS A 4 -18.07 10.31 -11.42
N ILE A 5 -18.07 10.51 -10.10
CA ILE A 5 -17.22 9.78 -9.17
C ILE A 5 -17.57 8.29 -9.15
N ALA A 6 -18.85 7.96 -9.07
CA ALA A 6 -19.31 6.58 -9.14
C ALA A 6 -18.89 5.91 -10.46
N ASN A 7 -19.08 6.57 -11.60
CA ASN A 7 -18.66 6.04 -12.92
C ASN A 7 -17.13 5.90 -13.03
N SER A 8 -16.36 6.78 -12.40
CA SER A 8 -14.89 6.69 -12.34
C SER A 8 -14.43 5.52 -11.47
N ILE A 9 -15.14 5.23 -10.38
CA ILE A 9 -14.86 4.08 -9.51
C ILE A 9 -15.20 2.77 -10.22
N PHE A 10 -16.39 2.65 -10.80
CA PHE A 10 -16.83 1.45 -11.51
C PHE A 10 -16.14 1.23 -12.87
N GLY A 11 -15.61 2.28 -13.49
CA GLY A 11 -14.85 2.19 -14.75
C GLY A 11 -13.34 1.99 -14.55
N ASN A 12 -12.84 2.01 -13.31
CA ASN A 12 -11.42 1.89 -13.06
C ASN A 12 -11.01 0.42 -12.90
N MET A 13 -10.23 -0.08 -13.86
CA MET A 13 -9.77 -1.47 -13.90
C MET A 13 -9.03 -1.88 -12.62
N TYR A 14 -8.24 -0.99 -12.03
CA TYR A 14 -7.49 -1.29 -10.81
C TYR A 14 -8.40 -1.50 -9.59
N LEU A 15 -9.47 -0.70 -9.46
CA LEU A 15 -10.44 -0.88 -8.38
C LEU A 15 -11.24 -2.17 -8.53
N ILE A 16 -11.65 -2.48 -9.76
CA ILE A 16 -12.36 -3.73 -10.05
C ILE A 16 -11.48 -4.93 -9.71
N MET A 17 -10.22 -4.91 -10.15
CA MET A 17 -9.25 -5.99 -9.83
C MET A 17 -9.02 -6.12 -8.32
N THR A 18 -8.81 -5.00 -7.61
CA THR A 18 -8.60 -4.99 -6.15
C THR A 18 -9.80 -5.58 -5.43
N THR A 19 -11.00 -5.16 -5.80
CA THR A 19 -12.25 -5.64 -5.18
C THR A 19 -12.47 -7.11 -5.46
N LEU A 20 -12.29 -7.54 -6.73
CA LEU A 20 -12.47 -8.93 -7.13
C LEU A 20 -11.47 -9.84 -6.40
N MET A 21 -10.19 -9.46 -6.35
CA MET A 21 -9.16 -10.24 -5.65
C MET A 21 -9.42 -10.30 -4.14
N LEU A 22 -9.93 -9.21 -3.53
CA LEU A 22 -10.31 -9.22 -2.13
C LEU A 22 -11.45 -10.20 -1.86
N ILE A 23 -12.48 -10.21 -2.72
CA ILE A 23 -13.60 -11.16 -2.62
C ILE A 23 -13.09 -12.59 -2.78
N VAL A 24 -12.29 -12.87 -3.81
CA VAL A 24 -11.72 -14.21 -4.06
C VAL A 24 -10.88 -14.67 -2.88
N ALA A 25 -9.97 -13.83 -2.39
CA ALA A 25 -9.13 -14.16 -1.26
C ALA A 25 -9.92 -14.41 0.03
N THR A 26 -11.04 -13.71 0.23
CA THR A 26 -11.89 -13.88 1.42
C THR A 26 -12.76 -15.12 1.31
N VAL A 27 -13.41 -15.34 0.16
CA VAL A 27 -14.34 -16.47 -0.05
C VAL A 27 -13.60 -17.81 -0.14
N PHE A 28 -12.45 -17.80 -0.83
CA PHE A 28 -11.65 -19.01 -1.07
C PHE A 28 -10.41 -19.11 -0.17
N SER A 29 -10.41 -18.42 0.98
CA SER A 29 -9.24 -18.36 1.87
C SER A 29 -8.66 -19.74 2.23
N LYS A 30 -9.50 -20.71 2.58
CA LYS A 30 -9.06 -22.08 2.93
C LYS A 30 -8.43 -22.82 1.75
N GLN A 31 -9.00 -22.70 0.56
CA GLN A 31 -8.49 -23.35 -0.64
C GLN A 31 -7.16 -22.72 -1.09
N LEU A 32 -7.04 -21.39 -0.94
CA LEU A 32 -5.81 -20.66 -1.28
C LEU A 32 -4.67 -20.97 -0.32
N GLU A 33 -4.97 -21.20 0.96
CA GLU A 33 -3.99 -21.58 1.99
C GLU A 33 -3.37 -22.97 1.73
N GLU A 34 -4.11 -23.87 1.09
CA GLU A 34 -3.63 -25.22 0.73
C GLU A 34 -2.74 -25.23 -0.52
N ILE A 35 -2.64 -24.13 -1.28
CA ILE A 35 -1.83 -24.06 -2.49
C ILE A 35 -0.36 -23.84 -2.11
N ASN A 36 0.42 -24.92 -2.17
CA ASN A 36 1.86 -24.84 -1.97
C ASN A 36 2.51 -24.01 -3.08
N GLY A 37 3.38 -23.06 -2.69
CA GLY A 37 4.11 -22.20 -3.64
C GLY A 37 3.34 -20.92 -4.06
N ALA A 38 2.15 -20.67 -3.53
CA ALA A 38 1.40 -19.45 -3.85
C ALA A 38 2.15 -18.17 -3.43
N GLU A 39 2.84 -18.20 -2.29
CA GLU A 39 3.63 -17.09 -1.78
C GLU A 39 4.85 -16.81 -2.66
N GLU A 40 5.56 -17.84 -3.10
CA GLU A 40 6.74 -17.75 -3.97
C GLU A 40 6.35 -17.19 -5.33
N ILE A 41 5.26 -17.69 -5.92
CA ILE A 41 4.73 -17.16 -7.19
C ILE A 41 4.28 -15.71 -7.02
N GLY A 42 3.57 -15.38 -5.94
CA GLY A 42 3.15 -14.01 -5.64
C GLY A 42 4.35 -13.07 -5.52
N THR A 43 5.39 -13.47 -4.81
CA THR A 43 6.63 -12.72 -4.66
C THR A 43 7.34 -12.52 -6.02
N PHE A 44 7.42 -13.55 -6.83
CA PHE A 44 7.98 -13.46 -8.18
C PHE A 44 7.20 -12.47 -9.06
N LEU A 45 5.87 -12.52 -9.02
CA LEU A 45 5.02 -11.59 -9.77
C LEU A 45 5.19 -10.13 -9.30
N ILE A 46 5.42 -9.89 -7.99
CA ILE A 46 5.73 -8.55 -7.47
C ILE A 46 7.05 -8.05 -8.05
N TYR A 47 8.09 -8.89 -8.13
CA TYR A 47 9.36 -8.49 -8.76
C TYR A 47 9.20 -8.17 -10.24
N LEU A 48 8.45 -8.98 -10.98
CA LEU A 48 8.12 -8.68 -12.38
C LEU A 48 7.36 -7.35 -12.52
N PHE A 49 6.41 -7.08 -11.64
CA PHE A 49 5.69 -5.81 -11.61
C PHE A 49 6.64 -4.62 -11.41
N PHE A 50 7.59 -4.70 -10.49
CA PHE A 50 8.59 -3.64 -10.31
C PHE A 50 9.49 -3.44 -11.52
N VAL A 51 9.87 -4.52 -12.21
CA VAL A 51 10.61 -4.42 -13.48
C VAL A 51 9.79 -3.67 -14.53
N VAL A 52 8.52 -4.04 -14.71
CA VAL A 52 7.60 -3.38 -15.66
C VAL A 52 7.41 -1.90 -15.33
N LEU A 53 7.33 -1.53 -14.06
CA LEU A 53 7.28 -0.13 -13.64
C LEU A 53 8.59 0.62 -13.91
N GLY A 54 9.73 -0.07 -13.82
CA GLY A 54 11.06 0.52 -14.07
C GLY A 54 11.39 0.75 -15.54
N VAL A 55 10.87 -0.10 -16.44
CA VAL A 55 11.17 -0.03 -17.90
C VAL A 55 10.88 1.35 -18.52
N PRO A 56 9.73 2.00 -18.29
CA PRO A 56 9.46 3.32 -18.84
C PRO A 56 10.20 4.46 -18.13
N ALA A 57 10.96 4.17 -17.06
CA ALA A 57 11.68 5.20 -16.32
C ALA A 57 12.84 5.75 -17.18
N SER A 58 12.70 7.00 -17.60
CA SER A 58 13.75 7.69 -18.33
C SER A 58 14.87 8.13 -17.41
N ILE A 59 16.10 7.63 -17.63
CA ILE A 59 17.31 8.04 -16.88
C ILE A 59 17.50 9.56 -16.99
N SER A 60 17.21 10.14 -18.16
CA SER A 60 17.33 11.59 -18.37
C SER A 60 16.35 12.39 -17.51
N GLU A 61 15.11 11.91 -17.35
CA GLU A 61 14.12 12.54 -16.48
C GLU A 61 14.44 12.37 -14.99
N ILE A 62 14.97 11.21 -14.61
CA ILE A 62 15.45 10.97 -13.25
C ILE A 62 16.57 11.92 -12.89
N ILE A 63 17.54 12.14 -13.78
CA ILE A 63 18.64 13.08 -13.56
C ILE A 63 18.12 14.52 -13.45
N LYS A 64 17.16 14.92 -14.28
CA LYS A 64 16.61 16.29 -14.28
C LYS A 64 15.71 16.58 -13.10
N ASN A 65 14.85 15.64 -12.74
CA ASN A 65 13.78 15.84 -11.77
C ASN A 65 13.95 15.03 -10.49
N GLY A 66 14.92 14.14 -10.41
CA GLY A 66 15.09 13.18 -9.33
C GLY A 66 15.29 13.84 -7.96
N ALA A 67 16.01 14.95 -7.91
CA ALA A 67 16.20 15.71 -6.67
C ALA A 67 14.87 16.26 -6.14
N PHE A 68 14.00 16.78 -7.01
CA PHE A 68 12.68 17.27 -6.63
C PHE A 68 11.76 16.15 -6.14
N ILE A 69 11.75 15.03 -6.86
CA ILE A 69 10.97 13.84 -6.47
C ILE A 69 11.46 13.29 -5.13
N LEU A 70 12.79 13.24 -4.93
CA LEU A 70 13.38 12.79 -3.66
C LEU A 70 12.94 13.66 -2.48
N ILE A 71 13.00 14.98 -2.63
CA ILE A 71 12.56 15.93 -1.60
C ILE A 71 11.07 15.72 -1.31
N PHE A 72 10.25 15.58 -2.35
CA PHE A 72 8.82 15.30 -2.20
C PHE A 72 8.58 14.00 -1.43
N CYS A 73 9.28 12.92 -1.76
CA CYS A 73 9.16 11.64 -1.06
C CYS A 73 9.59 11.75 0.42
N ILE A 74 10.70 12.44 0.70
CA ILE A 74 11.17 12.65 2.08
C ILE A 74 10.12 13.42 2.88
N LEU A 75 9.56 14.49 2.33
CA LEU A 75 8.51 15.27 2.98
C LEU A 75 7.26 14.43 3.22
N ALA A 76 6.79 13.70 2.21
CA ALA A 76 5.60 12.85 2.30
C ALA A 76 5.75 11.77 3.39
N VAL A 77 6.87 11.06 3.41
CA VAL A 77 7.17 10.02 4.41
C VAL A 77 7.32 10.62 5.81
N SER A 78 7.97 11.78 5.92
CA SER A 78 8.14 12.46 7.20
C SER A 78 6.81 12.94 7.79
N ILE A 79 5.97 13.55 6.97
CA ILE A 79 4.62 13.98 7.37
C ILE A 79 3.78 12.78 7.78
N HIS A 80 3.79 11.70 6.97
CA HIS A 80 3.08 10.47 7.29
C HIS A 80 3.51 9.92 8.66
N LEU A 81 4.81 9.81 8.91
CA LEU A 81 5.33 9.28 10.16
C LEU A 81 4.91 10.15 11.36
N VAL A 82 5.06 11.48 11.24
CA VAL A 82 4.67 12.43 12.30
C VAL A 82 3.17 12.32 12.60
N VAL A 83 2.33 12.30 11.56
CA VAL A 83 0.87 12.18 11.72
C VAL A 83 0.50 10.83 12.35
N THR A 84 1.09 9.74 11.88
CA THR A 84 0.83 8.39 12.42
C THR A 84 1.20 8.31 13.89
N LEU A 85 2.38 8.84 14.28
CA LEU A 85 2.81 8.83 15.68
C LEU A 85 1.95 9.76 16.57
N ALA A 86 1.60 10.95 16.07
CA ALA A 86 0.77 11.91 16.81
C ALA A 86 -0.64 11.35 17.05
N VAL A 87 -1.29 10.87 15.99
CA VAL A 87 -2.64 10.29 16.06
C VAL A 87 -2.63 9.00 16.88
N GLY A 88 -1.66 8.12 16.65
CA GLY A 88 -1.53 6.88 17.39
C GLY A 88 -1.29 7.09 18.90
N LYS A 89 -0.49 8.10 19.27
CA LYS A 89 -0.32 8.48 20.67
C LYS A 89 -1.63 8.98 21.29
N MET A 90 -2.43 9.71 20.54
CA MET A 90 -3.74 10.18 20.99
C MET A 90 -4.69 9.02 21.29
N PHE A 91 -4.65 7.95 20.48
CA PHE A 91 -5.42 6.72 20.69
C PHE A 91 -4.73 5.70 21.62
N LYS A 92 -3.57 6.04 22.21
CA LYS A 92 -2.80 5.20 23.16
C LYS A 92 -2.30 3.89 22.57
N PHE A 93 -2.05 3.84 21.28
CA PHE A 93 -1.38 2.70 20.64
C PHE A 93 0.09 2.63 21.09
N LYS A 94 0.64 1.43 21.12
CA LYS A 94 2.05 1.20 21.42
C LYS A 94 2.94 1.62 20.25
N LEU A 95 4.18 1.98 20.56
CA LEU A 95 5.14 2.45 19.55
C LEU A 95 5.46 1.37 18.50
N ASP A 96 5.58 0.13 18.92
CA ASP A 96 5.80 -1.03 18.03
C ASP A 96 4.66 -1.23 17.04
N GLU A 97 3.41 -1.12 17.49
CA GLU A 97 2.22 -1.18 16.63
C GLU A 97 2.21 -0.04 15.59
N LEU A 98 2.52 1.19 16.02
CA LEU A 98 2.55 2.35 15.14
C LEU A 98 3.68 2.30 14.10
N LEU A 99 4.86 1.83 14.51
CA LEU A 99 5.99 1.67 13.58
C LEU A 99 5.70 0.61 12.53
N LEU A 100 5.11 -0.52 12.92
CA LEU A 100 4.71 -1.56 11.98
C LEU A 100 3.58 -1.11 11.05
N ALA A 101 2.57 -0.42 11.56
CA ALA A 101 1.49 0.13 10.75
C ALA A 101 2.02 1.16 9.74
N SER A 102 2.90 2.05 10.16
CA SER A 102 3.56 3.02 9.27
C SER A 102 4.39 2.33 8.19
N ASN A 103 5.20 1.33 8.57
CA ASN A 103 5.99 0.56 7.63
C ASN A 103 5.10 -0.22 6.64
N ALA A 104 4.01 -0.81 7.11
CA ALA A 104 3.06 -1.51 6.26
C ALA A 104 2.40 -0.60 5.20
N CYS A 105 2.16 0.66 5.52
CA CYS A 105 1.60 1.64 4.59
C CYS A 105 2.63 2.20 3.59
N ILE A 106 3.92 2.27 3.96
CA ILE A 106 4.98 2.83 3.10
C ILE A 106 5.68 1.73 2.31
N GLY A 107 6.15 0.70 3.00
CA GLY A 107 6.95 -0.38 2.43
C GLY A 107 6.16 -1.65 2.09
N GLY A 108 4.91 -1.71 2.51
CA GLY A 108 4.01 -2.84 2.30
C GLY A 108 4.03 -3.88 3.43
N PRO A 109 3.05 -4.81 3.41
CA PRO A 109 2.90 -5.83 4.45
C PRO A 109 4.15 -6.68 4.66
N THR A 110 4.83 -7.07 3.59
CA THR A 110 6.02 -7.94 3.63
C THR A 110 7.19 -7.30 4.35
N THR A 111 7.46 -6.02 4.12
CA THR A 111 8.56 -5.29 4.78
C THR A 111 8.26 -5.07 6.26
N ALA A 112 7.01 -4.82 6.60
CA ALA A 112 6.57 -4.65 7.97
C ALA A 112 6.62 -5.97 8.75
N VAL A 113 6.25 -7.09 8.13
CA VAL A 113 6.39 -8.43 8.71
C VAL A 113 7.87 -8.77 8.93
N ALA A 114 8.73 -8.51 7.95
CA ALA A 114 10.17 -8.71 8.11
C ALA A 114 10.73 -7.90 9.29
N MET A 115 10.28 -6.65 9.47
CA MET A 115 10.63 -5.82 10.61
C MET A 115 10.11 -6.42 11.93
N ALA A 116 8.88 -6.92 11.97
CA ALA A 116 8.31 -7.54 13.16
C ALA A 116 9.12 -8.78 13.59
N ILE A 117 9.48 -9.62 12.64
CA ILE A 117 10.33 -10.81 12.88
C ILE A 117 11.71 -10.40 13.40
N ALA A 118 12.35 -9.43 12.73
CA ALA A 118 13.69 -8.95 13.11
C ALA A 118 13.74 -8.33 14.51
N LYS A 119 12.61 -7.76 14.97
CA LYS A 119 12.47 -7.18 16.32
C LYS A 119 11.93 -8.15 17.37
N GLY A 120 11.57 -9.37 16.99
CA GLY A 120 10.97 -10.36 17.89
C GLY A 120 9.53 -10.04 18.29
N TRP A 121 8.83 -9.20 17.52
CA TRP A 121 7.42 -8.82 17.77
C TRP A 121 6.44 -9.79 17.13
N ASN A 122 6.61 -11.08 17.44
CA ASN A 122 5.88 -12.16 16.77
C ASN A 122 4.35 -12.06 16.88
N SER A 123 3.84 -11.50 17.98
CA SER A 123 2.39 -11.29 18.17
C SER A 123 1.79 -10.24 17.22
N LEU A 124 2.64 -9.39 16.62
CA LEU A 124 2.21 -8.33 15.72
C LEU A 124 2.32 -8.71 14.23
N ILE A 125 2.82 -9.89 13.89
CA ILE A 125 2.99 -10.34 12.50
C ILE A 125 1.64 -10.34 11.78
N VAL A 126 0.66 -11.08 12.29
CA VAL A 126 -0.67 -11.20 11.68
C VAL A 126 -1.42 -9.86 11.64
N PRO A 127 -1.51 -9.08 12.74
CA PRO A 127 -2.10 -7.74 12.70
C PRO A 127 -1.45 -6.83 11.66
N THR A 128 -0.13 -6.88 11.50
CA THR A 128 0.62 -6.07 10.54
C THR A 128 0.28 -6.46 9.10
N MET A 129 0.18 -7.74 8.80
CA MET A 129 -0.26 -8.21 7.47
C MET A 129 -1.66 -7.70 7.13
N ILE A 130 -2.60 -7.85 8.06
CA ILE A 130 -3.98 -7.39 7.87
C ILE A 130 -4.01 -5.87 7.67
N ALA A 131 -3.31 -5.11 8.51
CA ALA A 131 -3.25 -3.65 8.39
C ALA A 131 -2.68 -3.21 7.04
N GLY A 132 -1.63 -3.87 6.54
CA GLY A 132 -1.02 -3.57 5.26
C GLY A 132 -1.94 -3.87 4.07
N VAL A 133 -2.62 -5.01 4.08
CA VAL A 133 -3.59 -5.38 3.03
C VAL A 133 -4.77 -4.40 3.00
N TRP A 134 -5.34 -4.07 4.16
CA TRP A 134 -6.38 -3.04 4.26
C TRP A 134 -5.88 -1.67 3.83
N GLY A 135 -4.63 -1.33 4.16
CA GLY A 135 -3.99 -0.10 3.71
C GLY A 135 -3.92 0.00 2.18
N TYR A 136 -3.60 -1.08 1.49
CA TYR A 136 -3.62 -1.13 0.03
C TYR A 136 -5.04 -0.94 -0.55
N VAL A 137 -6.03 -1.62 0.01
CA VAL A 137 -7.42 -1.49 -0.43
C VAL A 137 -7.91 -0.06 -0.25
N LEU A 138 -7.83 0.46 0.98
CA LEU A 138 -8.31 1.81 1.30
C LEU A 138 -7.52 2.89 0.56
N GLY A 139 -6.19 2.74 0.46
CA GLY A 139 -5.32 3.66 -0.25
C GLY A 139 -5.63 3.75 -1.75
N ASN A 140 -5.94 2.62 -2.38
CA ASN A 140 -6.33 2.58 -3.78
C ASN A 140 -7.63 3.38 -4.04
N TYR A 141 -8.66 3.16 -3.22
CA TYR A 141 -9.91 3.92 -3.32
C TYR A 141 -9.71 5.41 -3.01
N ALA A 142 -9.00 5.73 -1.92
CA ALA A 142 -8.73 7.11 -1.52
C ALA A 142 -7.92 7.85 -2.58
N GLY A 143 -6.88 7.22 -3.14
CA GLY A 143 -6.04 7.81 -4.18
C GLY A 143 -6.82 8.18 -5.43
N ILE A 144 -7.71 7.30 -5.89
CA ILE A 144 -8.55 7.58 -7.07
C ILE A 144 -9.54 8.71 -6.80
N ILE A 145 -10.17 8.73 -5.62
CA ILE A 145 -11.10 9.80 -5.23
C ILE A 145 -10.38 11.15 -5.20
N VAL A 146 -9.23 11.22 -4.53
CA VAL A 146 -8.41 12.44 -4.43
C VAL A 146 -7.93 12.89 -5.81
N GLY A 147 -7.42 11.97 -6.64
CA GLY A 147 -6.99 12.26 -8.00
C GLY A 147 -8.11 12.86 -8.85
N HIS A 148 -9.33 12.32 -8.72
CA HIS A 148 -10.48 12.84 -9.45
C HIS A 148 -10.93 14.22 -8.95
N ILE A 149 -10.88 14.46 -7.64
CA ILE A 149 -11.18 15.78 -7.07
C ILE A 149 -10.18 16.83 -7.56
N LEU A 150 -8.89 16.49 -7.57
CA LEU A 150 -7.84 17.39 -8.07
C LEU A 150 -8.01 17.73 -9.55
N GLN A 151 -8.41 16.78 -10.39
CA GLN A 151 -8.71 17.03 -11.81
C GLN A 151 -9.91 17.95 -12.04
N ILE A 152 -10.82 18.07 -11.07
CA ILE A 152 -11.98 18.98 -11.17
C ILE A 152 -11.61 20.39 -10.72
N ILE A 153 -10.64 20.51 -9.81
CA ILE A 153 -10.23 21.79 -9.20
C ILE A 153 -9.16 22.50 -10.05
N LEU A 154 -8.29 21.74 -10.70
CA LEU A 154 -7.22 22.22 -11.59
C LEU A 154 -7.69 22.31 -13.05
#